data_3982ed028601097d8b9dcb0111afb98c
#
_entry.id   3982ed028601097d8b9dcb0111afb98c
#
_cell.length_a   1.000
_cell.length_b   1.000
_cell.length_c   1.000
_cell.angle_alpha   90.00
_cell.angle_beta   90.00
_cell.angle_gamma   90.00
#
_symmetry.space_group_name_H-M   'P 1'
#
loop_
_entity.id
_entity.type
_entity.pdbx_description
1 polymer ?
#
loop_
_entity_poly.entity_id
_entity_poly.type
_entity_poly.pdbx_seq_one_letter_code
_entity_poly.pdbx_strand_id
1 'polypeptide(L)'
;MNRTLQNQVKENLCPDGIWRLNDPMKSILRRQISHLPKSKVTEDETRYPGRPASMREFLIKFFARHYLQIQNSLIEYITTQDFYNIIRLGHLRILDVGSGPAVASLAITDMLVCLIEHLKSEGIWPRGKRVKIDYILNDTSGICLGTGKRMLTGYYKISRRNNREVVLGQIIDVRRGFPDNLNQLQRVRFNLGKYDIATFSYVLSPLSEEKGFNNLVLGLFDVEKLCNYSGRILVLQDKYRAGLVYRISRAIGISNTFEESIQEIYPKRGLCDIYPYWYYCFLYIPTKKMMVRQNFVA
;
A
#
# COMPACT_ATOMS: atom_id res chain seq x y z
N MET A 1 3.56 -22.47 3.24
CA MET A 1 4.81 -21.82 2.88
C MET A 1 5.61 -21.54 4.13
N ASN A 2 6.93 -21.63 4.11
CA ASN A 2 7.78 -21.93 5.25
C ASN A 2 8.43 -20.65 5.81
N ARG A 3 8.79 -20.61 7.11
CA ARG A 3 9.58 -19.54 7.76
C ARG A 3 10.87 -19.21 7.00
N THR A 4 11.44 -20.22 6.31
CA THR A 4 12.58 -20.07 5.41
C THR A 4 12.30 -19.13 4.23
N LEU A 5 11.14 -19.25 3.56
CA LEU A 5 10.76 -18.37 2.45
C LEU A 5 10.57 -16.92 2.90
N GLN A 6 9.92 -16.72 4.04
CA GLN A 6 9.77 -15.38 4.62
C GLN A 6 11.14 -14.72 4.85
N ASN A 7 12.07 -15.45 5.46
CA ASN A 7 13.40 -14.95 5.73
C ASN A 7 14.16 -14.61 4.44
N GLN A 8 14.08 -15.46 3.42
CA GLN A 8 14.75 -15.26 2.14
C GLN A 8 14.17 -14.05 1.37
N VAL A 9 12.85 -13.91 1.32
CA VAL A 9 12.22 -12.74 0.68
C VAL A 9 12.56 -11.48 1.48
N LYS A 10 12.55 -11.54 2.81
CA LYS A 10 12.94 -10.43 3.67
C LYS A 10 14.40 -10.04 3.46
N GLU A 11 15.30 -10.99 3.33
CA GLU A 11 16.73 -10.74 3.06
C GLU A 11 16.94 -10.01 1.73
N ASN A 12 16.17 -10.34 0.69
CA ASN A 12 16.21 -9.63 -0.59
C ASN A 12 15.66 -8.19 -0.50
N LEU A 13 14.60 -7.96 0.29
CA LEU A 13 14.00 -6.63 0.49
C LEU A 13 14.76 -5.79 1.52
N CYS A 14 15.41 -6.44 2.48
CA CYS A 14 16.05 -5.84 3.64
C CYS A 14 17.43 -6.51 3.88
N PRO A 15 18.38 -6.40 2.94
CA PRO A 15 19.70 -7.00 3.09
C PRO A 15 20.41 -6.40 4.32
N ASP A 16 21.09 -7.25 5.06
CA ASP A 16 21.79 -6.87 6.31
C ASP A 16 20.86 -6.27 7.38
N GLY A 17 19.57 -6.59 7.35
CA GLY A 17 18.58 -6.00 8.26
C GLY A 17 18.23 -4.55 7.98
N ILE A 18 18.63 -4.02 6.82
CA ILE A 18 18.44 -2.62 6.46
C ILE A 18 17.47 -2.51 5.28
N TRP A 19 16.32 -1.89 5.52
CA TRP A 19 15.34 -1.62 4.47
C TRP A 19 15.84 -0.56 3.49
N ARG A 20 15.80 -0.87 2.20
CA ARG A 20 16.29 0.04 1.14
C ARG A 20 15.38 -0.02 -0.08
N LEU A 21 15.21 1.13 -0.73
CA LEU A 21 14.62 1.13 -2.07
C LEU A 21 15.54 0.38 -3.04
N ASN A 22 14.98 -0.50 -3.85
CA ASN A 22 15.73 -1.12 -4.95
C ASN A 22 16.08 -0.11 -6.06
N ASP A 23 16.97 -0.49 -6.95
CA ASP A 23 17.47 0.41 -8.00
C ASP A 23 16.40 0.81 -9.02
N PRO A 24 15.47 -0.07 -9.46
CA PRO A 24 14.31 0.34 -10.25
C PRO A 24 13.51 1.45 -9.58
N MET A 25 13.17 1.32 -8.30
CA MET A 25 12.39 2.32 -7.57
C MET A 25 13.15 3.61 -7.36
N LYS A 26 14.45 3.55 -7.01
CA LYS A 26 15.32 4.75 -6.92
C LYS A 26 15.36 5.52 -8.24
N SER A 27 15.48 4.80 -9.36
CA SER A 27 15.52 5.39 -10.70
C SER A 27 14.21 6.13 -11.02
N ILE A 28 13.05 5.49 -10.75
CA ILE A 28 11.74 6.08 -10.99
C ILE A 28 11.53 7.30 -10.11
N LEU A 29 11.85 7.19 -8.83
CA LEU A 29 11.70 8.27 -7.86
C LEU A 29 12.54 9.50 -8.25
N ARG A 30 13.82 9.30 -8.59
CA ARG A 30 14.71 10.37 -9.05
C ARG A 30 14.17 11.04 -10.32
N ARG A 31 13.73 10.24 -11.30
CA ARG A 31 13.14 10.75 -12.52
C ARG A 31 11.89 11.58 -12.24
N GLN A 32 10.99 11.08 -11.38
CA GLN A 32 9.76 11.80 -11.05
C GLN A 32 10.06 13.11 -10.32
N ILE A 33 10.99 13.11 -9.37
CA ILE A 33 11.42 14.31 -8.64
C ILE A 33 12.05 15.35 -9.57
N SER A 34 12.85 14.92 -10.55
CA SER A 34 13.51 15.85 -11.49
C SER A 34 12.55 16.60 -12.42
N HIS A 35 11.38 16.04 -12.67
CA HIS A 35 10.34 16.66 -13.51
C HIS A 35 9.41 17.60 -12.74
N LEU A 36 9.51 17.67 -11.42
CA LEU A 36 8.64 18.50 -10.60
C LEU A 36 9.36 19.79 -10.19
N PRO A 37 8.67 20.94 -10.20
CA PRO A 37 9.28 22.23 -9.91
C PRO A 37 9.74 22.32 -8.45
N LYS A 38 10.84 23.07 -8.23
CA LYS A 38 11.31 23.45 -6.91
C LYS A 38 10.64 24.77 -6.52
N SER A 39 9.91 24.80 -5.43
CA SER A 39 9.42 26.06 -4.83
C SER A 39 9.21 25.87 -3.34
N LYS A 40 9.07 26.97 -2.61
CA LYS A 40 8.75 26.92 -1.19
C LYS A 40 7.40 26.27 -0.98
N VAL A 41 7.33 25.36 -0.01
CA VAL A 41 6.15 24.57 0.35
C VAL A 41 6.06 24.52 1.86
N THR A 42 4.86 24.63 2.41
CA THR A 42 4.63 24.45 3.85
C THR A 42 4.66 22.95 4.20
N GLU A 43 4.73 22.64 5.50
CA GLU A 43 4.70 21.26 5.94
C GLU A 43 3.37 20.58 5.62
N ASP A 44 2.25 21.29 5.82
CA ASP A 44 0.91 20.74 5.52
C ASP A 44 0.72 20.49 4.02
N GLU A 45 1.17 21.42 3.16
CA GLU A 45 1.18 21.21 1.70
C GLU A 45 2.04 20.01 1.30
N THR A 46 3.11 19.72 2.06
CA THR A 46 3.96 18.56 1.80
C THR A 46 3.26 17.26 2.20
N ARG A 47 2.53 17.25 3.30
CA ARG A 47 1.76 16.08 3.75
C ARG A 47 0.59 15.75 2.82
N TYR A 48 -0.07 16.78 2.29
CA TYR A 48 -1.26 16.66 1.43
C TYR A 48 -1.02 17.38 0.09
N PRO A 49 -0.25 16.77 -0.81
CA PRO A 49 0.23 17.47 -1.99
C PRO A 49 -0.91 17.76 -2.99
N GLY A 50 -1.27 19.04 -3.09
CA GLY A 50 -2.26 19.58 -4.01
C GLY A 50 -1.68 20.21 -5.28
N ARG A 51 -0.36 20.46 -5.33
CA ARG A 51 0.34 21.09 -6.45
C ARG A 51 1.68 20.40 -6.76
N PRO A 52 2.27 20.59 -7.95
CA PRO A 52 3.50 19.89 -8.36
C PRO A 52 4.68 20.06 -7.41
N ALA A 53 4.89 21.25 -6.84
CA ALA A 53 5.99 21.49 -5.91
C ALA A 53 5.79 20.74 -4.58
N SER A 54 4.58 20.72 -4.04
CA SER A 54 4.29 19.95 -2.82
C SER A 54 4.41 18.44 -3.05
N MET A 55 4.05 17.95 -4.24
CA MET A 55 4.29 16.57 -4.64
C MET A 55 5.78 16.24 -4.65
N ARG A 56 6.61 17.15 -5.15
CA ARG A 56 8.07 16.98 -5.15
C ARG A 56 8.61 16.80 -3.72
N GLU A 57 8.20 17.66 -2.80
CA GLU A 57 8.62 17.58 -1.41
C GLU A 57 8.09 16.31 -0.71
N PHE A 58 6.87 15.89 -1.00
CA PHE A 58 6.33 14.61 -0.54
C PHE A 58 7.20 13.43 -0.99
N LEU A 59 7.56 13.38 -2.27
CA LEU A 59 8.39 12.31 -2.81
C LEU A 59 9.77 12.26 -2.14
N ILE A 60 10.33 13.42 -1.79
CA ILE A 60 11.64 13.52 -1.11
C ILE A 60 11.54 13.09 0.35
N LYS A 61 10.52 13.59 1.08
CA LYS A 61 10.46 13.46 2.55
C LYS A 61 9.74 12.18 3.03
N PHE A 62 8.71 11.74 2.32
CA PHE A 62 7.79 10.72 2.83
C PHE A 62 7.73 9.44 2.02
N PHE A 63 7.96 9.50 0.70
CA PHE A 63 7.75 8.36 -0.18
C PHE A 63 8.51 7.12 0.27
N ALA A 64 9.83 7.23 0.41
CA ALA A 64 10.67 6.08 0.74
C ALA A 64 10.29 5.46 2.09
N ARG A 65 10.06 6.29 3.11
CA ARG A 65 9.65 5.85 4.44
C ARG A 65 8.34 5.06 4.39
N HIS A 66 7.29 5.63 3.80
CA HIS A 66 6.00 4.98 3.71
C HIS A 66 6.07 3.68 2.89
N TYR A 67 6.81 3.69 1.79
CA TYR A 67 7.02 2.52 0.95
C TYR A 67 7.64 1.35 1.73
N LEU A 68 8.71 1.60 2.48
CA LEU A 68 9.40 0.56 3.25
C LEU A 68 8.58 0.08 4.45
N GLN A 69 7.83 0.96 5.09
CA GLN A 69 6.92 0.59 6.17
C GLN A 69 5.80 -0.34 5.69
N ILE A 70 5.26 -0.09 4.49
CA ILE A 70 4.28 -0.98 3.88
C ILE A 70 4.89 -2.35 3.57
N GLN A 71 6.11 -2.38 3.04
CA GLN A 71 6.81 -3.64 2.78
C GLN A 71 7.02 -4.44 4.08
N ASN A 72 7.50 -3.79 5.13
CA ASN A 72 7.68 -4.45 6.42
C ASN A 72 6.36 -4.99 7.00
N SER A 73 5.28 -4.22 6.91
CA SER A 73 3.96 -4.62 7.43
C SER A 73 3.33 -5.78 6.68
N LEU A 74 3.70 -6.01 5.42
CA LEU A 74 3.11 -7.04 4.58
C LEU A 74 3.98 -8.29 4.42
N ILE A 75 5.24 -8.27 4.86
CA ILE A 75 6.19 -9.35 4.58
C ILE A 75 5.70 -10.72 5.07
N GLU A 76 5.08 -10.77 6.22
CA GLU A 76 4.53 -12.03 6.75
C GLU A 76 3.38 -12.53 5.91
N TYR A 77 2.48 -11.65 5.49
CA TYR A 77 1.32 -12.03 4.69
C TYR A 77 1.70 -12.51 3.29
N ILE A 78 2.56 -11.79 2.58
CA ILE A 78 2.91 -12.17 1.20
C ILE A 78 3.64 -13.50 1.10
N THR A 79 4.22 -13.96 2.19
CA THR A 79 4.91 -15.26 2.27
C THR A 79 4.00 -16.39 2.80
N THR A 80 2.69 -16.14 2.97
CA THR A 80 1.72 -17.16 3.36
C THR A 80 1.26 -18.01 2.18
N GLN A 81 0.76 -19.22 2.48
CA GLN A 81 0.09 -20.07 1.50
C GLN A 81 -1.16 -19.40 0.92
N ASP A 82 -1.90 -18.63 1.74
CA ASP A 82 -3.10 -17.90 1.28
C ASP A 82 -2.77 -16.91 0.19
N PHE A 83 -1.71 -16.11 0.37
CA PHE A 83 -1.28 -15.16 -0.65
C PHE A 83 -0.76 -15.87 -1.91
N TYR A 84 0.02 -16.94 -1.76
CA TYR A 84 0.46 -17.76 -2.88
C TYR A 84 -0.73 -18.28 -3.70
N ASN A 85 -1.78 -18.76 -3.03
CA ASN A 85 -3.00 -19.23 -3.70
C ASN A 85 -3.69 -18.12 -4.50
N ILE A 86 -3.73 -16.88 -3.97
CA ILE A 86 -4.28 -15.72 -4.67
C ILE A 86 -3.47 -15.44 -5.95
N ILE A 87 -2.17 -15.28 -5.84
CA ILE A 87 -1.33 -14.92 -7.00
C ILE A 87 -1.26 -16.05 -8.03
N ARG A 88 -1.40 -17.30 -7.59
CA ARG A 88 -1.48 -18.46 -8.46
C ARG A 88 -2.72 -18.46 -9.36
N LEU A 89 -3.79 -17.77 -9.00
CA LEU A 89 -4.93 -17.54 -9.89
C LEU A 89 -4.57 -16.65 -11.08
N GLY A 90 -3.45 -15.92 -11.01
CA GLY A 90 -2.93 -15.10 -12.11
C GLY A 90 -3.52 -13.69 -12.15
N HIS A 91 -4.22 -13.29 -11.10
CA HIS A 91 -4.80 -11.94 -10.98
C HIS A 91 -4.74 -11.44 -9.54
N LEU A 92 -4.31 -10.22 -9.36
CA LEU A 92 -4.28 -9.51 -8.06
C LEU A 92 -4.96 -8.14 -8.23
N ARG A 93 -5.86 -7.79 -7.33
CA ARG A 93 -6.60 -6.51 -7.33
C ARG A 93 -6.30 -5.75 -6.07
N ILE A 94 -5.74 -4.56 -6.23
CA ILE A 94 -5.31 -3.70 -5.11
C ILE A 94 -6.19 -2.45 -5.08
N LEU A 95 -6.85 -2.23 -3.94
CA LEU A 95 -7.52 -0.98 -3.62
C LEU A 95 -6.62 -0.16 -2.70
N ASP A 96 -6.21 1.02 -3.14
CA ASP A 96 -5.30 1.91 -2.42
C ASP A 96 -6.07 3.21 -2.06
N VAL A 97 -6.57 3.29 -0.83
CA VAL A 97 -7.37 4.41 -0.32
C VAL A 97 -6.46 5.48 0.26
N GLY A 98 -6.60 6.71 -0.22
CA GLY A 98 -5.64 7.78 0.05
C GLY A 98 -4.29 7.46 -0.56
N SER A 99 -4.31 6.98 -1.81
CA SER A 99 -3.16 6.38 -2.47
C SER A 99 -1.94 7.30 -2.59
N GLY A 100 -2.15 8.62 -2.48
CA GLY A 100 -1.10 9.57 -2.79
C GLY A 100 -0.50 9.30 -4.17
N PRO A 101 0.82 9.28 -4.33
CA PRO A 101 1.48 8.87 -5.56
C PRO A 101 1.60 7.33 -5.69
N ALA A 102 0.57 6.57 -5.28
CA ALA A 102 0.50 5.10 -5.33
C ALA A 102 1.60 4.38 -4.52
N VAL A 103 1.92 4.90 -3.33
CA VAL A 103 3.04 4.38 -2.52
C VAL A 103 2.82 2.93 -2.13
N ALA A 104 1.62 2.58 -1.61
CA ALA A 104 1.30 1.22 -1.20
C ALA A 104 1.22 0.28 -2.40
N SER A 105 0.59 0.71 -3.48
CA SER A 105 0.51 -0.05 -4.72
C SER A 105 1.89 -0.41 -5.28
N LEU A 106 2.84 0.54 -5.26
CA LEU A 106 4.22 0.32 -5.70
C LEU A 106 4.98 -0.62 -4.77
N ALA A 107 4.83 -0.46 -3.45
CA ALA A 107 5.47 -1.31 -2.46
C ALA A 107 5.03 -2.77 -2.60
N ILE A 108 3.71 -3.01 -2.74
CA ILE A 108 3.15 -4.35 -2.95
C ILE A 108 3.62 -4.97 -4.26
N THR A 109 3.68 -4.17 -5.34
CA THR A 109 4.16 -4.64 -6.65
C THR A 109 5.60 -5.12 -6.58
N ASP A 110 6.46 -4.36 -5.92
CA ASP A 110 7.87 -4.69 -5.76
C ASP A 110 8.07 -5.96 -4.93
N MET A 111 7.33 -6.09 -3.83
CA MET A 111 7.34 -7.31 -3.02
C MET A 111 6.88 -8.53 -3.83
N LEU A 112 5.86 -8.38 -4.67
CA LEU A 112 5.39 -9.47 -5.53
C LEU A 112 6.43 -9.87 -6.57
N VAL A 113 7.13 -8.90 -7.17
CA VAL A 113 8.24 -9.17 -8.10
C VAL A 113 9.33 -9.97 -7.38
N CYS A 114 9.77 -9.54 -6.21
CA CYS A 114 10.77 -10.21 -5.40
C CYS A 114 10.33 -11.64 -5.01
N LEU A 115 9.08 -11.80 -4.56
CA LEU A 115 8.52 -13.12 -4.21
C LEU A 115 8.52 -14.08 -5.42
N ILE A 116 8.03 -13.62 -6.57
CA ILE A 116 7.96 -14.47 -7.77
C ILE A 116 9.35 -14.84 -8.28
N GLU A 117 10.30 -13.92 -8.25
CA GLU A 117 11.69 -14.22 -8.61
C GLU A 117 12.28 -15.31 -7.70
N HIS A 118 12.03 -15.21 -6.40
CA HIS A 118 12.45 -16.24 -5.46
C HIS A 118 11.74 -17.58 -5.71
N LEU A 119 10.42 -17.59 -5.88
CA LEU A 119 9.67 -18.81 -6.19
C LEU A 119 10.11 -19.48 -7.50
N LYS A 120 10.60 -18.68 -8.46
CA LYS A 120 11.19 -19.19 -9.72
C LYS A 120 12.55 -19.84 -9.48
N SER A 121 13.42 -19.23 -8.69
CA SER A 121 14.74 -19.79 -8.37
C SER A 121 14.62 -21.12 -7.63
N GLU A 122 13.59 -21.28 -6.80
CA GLU A 122 13.26 -22.52 -6.10
C GLU A 122 12.48 -23.55 -6.97
N GLY A 123 12.16 -23.22 -8.22
CA GLY A 123 11.37 -24.10 -9.10
C GLY A 123 9.88 -24.26 -8.69
N ILE A 124 9.39 -23.43 -7.75
CA ILE A 124 8.01 -23.51 -7.22
C ILE A 124 7.03 -22.77 -8.14
N TRP A 125 7.49 -21.70 -8.81
CA TRP A 125 6.61 -20.91 -9.68
C TRP A 125 6.36 -21.61 -11.01
N PRO A 126 5.08 -21.81 -11.43
CA PRO A 126 4.77 -22.50 -12.67
C PRO A 126 5.34 -21.76 -13.89
N ARG A 127 6.00 -22.49 -14.79
CA ARG A 127 6.63 -21.93 -16.00
C ARG A 127 5.61 -21.20 -16.87
N GLY A 128 5.93 -19.96 -17.25
CA GLY A 128 5.05 -19.13 -18.09
C GLY A 128 3.83 -18.54 -17.40
N LYS A 129 3.62 -18.84 -16.12
CA LYS A 129 2.54 -18.27 -15.35
C LYS A 129 2.78 -16.78 -15.11
N ARG A 130 1.75 -15.97 -15.33
CA ARG A 130 1.78 -14.52 -15.12
C ARG A 130 0.75 -14.11 -14.08
N VAL A 131 1.05 -13.02 -13.35
CA VAL A 131 0.11 -12.33 -12.45
C VAL A 131 -0.17 -10.96 -13.02
N LYS A 132 -1.41 -10.73 -13.40
CA LYS A 132 -1.92 -9.42 -13.80
C LYS A 132 -2.34 -8.66 -12.55
N ILE A 133 -1.89 -7.41 -12.38
CA ILE A 133 -2.29 -6.58 -11.25
C ILE A 133 -3.17 -5.43 -11.74
N ASP A 134 -4.38 -5.35 -11.20
CA ASP A 134 -5.27 -4.20 -11.37
C ASP A 134 -5.19 -3.31 -10.13
N TYR A 135 -5.09 -2.00 -10.34
CA TYR A 135 -4.99 -0.99 -9.29
C TYR A 135 -6.21 -0.09 -9.32
N ILE A 136 -6.78 0.10 -8.15
CA ILE A 136 -7.81 1.09 -7.90
C ILE A 136 -7.18 2.13 -6.98
N LEU A 137 -6.78 3.26 -7.55
CA LEU A 137 -6.16 4.36 -6.84
C LEU A 137 -7.24 5.35 -6.43
N ASN A 138 -7.42 5.53 -5.14
CA ASN A 138 -8.36 6.49 -4.61
C ASN A 138 -7.63 7.64 -3.91
N ASP A 139 -7.82 8.85 -4.40
CA ASP A 139 -7.32 10.07 -3.78
C ASP A 139 -8.15 11.27 -4.27
N THR A 140 -8.26 12.32 -3.46
CA THR A 140 -8.92 13.57 -3.86
C THR A 140 -8.02 14.42 -4.76
N SER A 141 -6.69 14.27 -4.67
CA SER A 141 -5.70 15.02 -5.43
C SER A 141 -5.42 14.39 -6.80
N GLY A 142 -5.80 15.10 -7.86
CA GLY A 142 -5.47 14.66 -9.23
C GLY A 142 -3.97 14.63 -9.53
N ILE A 143 -3.16 15.41 -8.79
CA ILE A 143 -1.69 15.37 -8.90
C ILE A 143 -1.15 14.08 -8.29
N CYS A 144 -1.68 13.65 -7.16
CA CYS A 144 -1.35 12.37 -6.54
C CYS A 144 -1.65 11.22 -7.50
N LEU A 145 -2.89 11.12 -7.99
CA LEU A 145 -3.32 10.07 -8.91
C LEU A 145 -2.48 10.05 -10.20
N GLY A 146 -2.29 11.22 -10.82
CA GLY A 146 -1.48 11.33 -12.05
C GLY A 146 -0.01 10.95 -11.83
N THR A 147 0.57 11.29 -10.68
CA THR A 147 1.94 10.91 -10.33
C THR A 147 2.04 9.41 -10.06
N GLY A 148 1.13 8.85 -9.28
CA GLY A 148 1.06 7.41 -9.00
C GLY A 148 0.96 6.58 -10.28
N LYS A 149 0.09 6.97 -11.19
CA LYS A 149 -0.07 6.33 -12.49
C LYS A 149 1.21 6.33 -13.33
N ARG A 150 1.91 7.47 -13.38
CA ARG A 150 3.21 7.57 -14.06
C ARG A 150 4.28 6.69 -13.41
N MET A 151 4.33 6.67 -12.09
CA MET A 151 5.31 5.86 -11.34
C MET A 151 5.05 4.36 -11.50
N LEU A 152 3.81 3.89 -11.38
CA LEU A 152 3.43 2.50 -11.65
C LEU A 152 3.80 2.10 -13.08
N THR A 153 3.38 2.87 -14.07
CA THR A 153 3.71 2.59 -15.48
C THR A 153 5.22 2.57 -15.71
N GLY A 154 5.96 3.50 -15.08
CA GLY A 154 7.42 3.57 -15.12
C GLY A 154 8.08 2.33 -14.50
N TYR A 155 7.57 1.87 -13.35
CA TYR A 155 8.05 0.66 -12.68
C TYR A 155 7.93 -0.56 -13.59
N TYR A 156 6.76 -0.79 -14.18
CA TYR A 156 6.56 -1.91 -15.09
C TYR A 156 7.45 -1.85 -16.35
N LYS A 157 7.71 -0.66 -16.88
CA LYS A 157 8.63 -0.51 -18.02
C LYS A 157 10.07 -0.92 -17.69
N ILE A 158 10.53 -0.63 -16.46
CA ILE A 158 11.88 -0.98 -16.02
C ILE A 158 11.94 -2.45 -15.60
N SER A 159 11.02 -2.91 -14.77
CA SER A 159 11.01 -4.27 -14.23
C SER A 159 10.79 -5.35 -15.29
N ARG A 160 10.08 -5.04 -16.38
CA ARG A 160 9.86 -5.95 -17.51
C ARG A 160 11.13 -6.50 -18.13
N ARG A 161 12.26 -5.84 -17.94
CA ARG A 161 13.55 -6.33 -18.45
C ARG A 161 13.98 -7.60 -17.73
N ASN A 162 13.66 -7.72 -16.45
CA ASN A 162 14.09 -8.82 -15.59
C ASN A 162 12.93 -9.72 -15.15
N ASN A 163 11.71 -9.19 -15.06
CA ASN A 163 10.53 -9.94 -14.63
C ASN A 163 9.38 -9.77 -15.64
N ARG A 164 9.00 -10.88 -16.29
CA ARG A 164 7.91 -10.94 -17.26
C ARG A 164 6.62 -11.54 -16.68
N GLU A 165 6.70 -12.04 -15.47
CA GLU A 165 5.63 -12.75 -14.79
C GLU A 165 4.65 -11.80 -14.14
N VAL A 166 5.10 -10.62 -13.66
CA VAL A 166 4.22 -9.59 -13.12
C VAL A 166 3.88 -8.59 -14.22
N VAL A 167 2.60 -8.48 -14.54
CA VAL A 167 2.13 -7.64 -15.66
C VAL A 167 1.13 -6.59 -15.16
N LEU A 168 1.25 -5.39 -15.71
CA LEU A 168 0.32 -4.30 -15.46
C LEU A 168 -1.03 -4.64 -16.08
N GLY A 169 -2.07 -4.59 -15.26
CA GLY A 169 -3.46 -4.61 -15.67
C GLY A 169 -4.03 -3.20 -15.88
N GLN A 170 -5.17 -2.94 -15.27
CA GLN A 170 -5.80 -1.64 -15.31
C GLN A 170 -5.31 -0.75 -14.16
N ILE A 171 -5.24 0.56 -14.38
CA ILE A 171 -5.10 1.56 -13.32
C ILE A 171 -6.36 2.43 -13.39
N ILE A 172 -7.22 2.29 -12.39
CA ILE A 172 -8.49 3.02 -12.29
C ILE A 172 -8.36 4.09 -11.22
N ASP A 173 -8.59 5.33 -11.61
CA ASP A 173 -8.57 6.48 -10.70
C ASP A 173 -9.98 6.72 -10.14
N VAL A 174 -10.11 6.83 -8.83
CA VAL A 174 -11.32 7.22 -8.13
C VAL A 174 -11.04 8.53 -7.40
N ARG A 175 -11.42 9.66 -8.02
CA ARG A 175 -11.09 11.01 -7.56
C ARG A 175 -12.09 11.57 -6.55
N ARG A 176 -12.60 10.79 -5.65
CA ARG A 176 -13.54 11.21 -4.63
C ARG A 176 -13.08 10.74 -3.26
N GLY A 177 -13.29 11.57 -2.25
CA GLY A 177 -12.89 11.24 -0.87
C GLY A 177 -13.60 9.99 -0.35
N PHE A 178 -12.88 9.19 0.43
CA PHE A 178 -13.45 8.10 1.20
C PHE A 178 -14.13 8.68 2.47
N PRO A 179 -15.26 8.15 2.94
CA PRO A 179 -16.05 7.03 2.41
C PRO A 179 -17.10 7.42 1.34
N ASP A 180 -17.20 8.69 0.94
CA ASP A 180 -18.22 9.17 -0.01
C ASP A 180 -18.12 8.52 -1.42
N ASN A 181 -17.00 7.85 -1.70
CA ASN A 181 -16.72 7.16 -2.95
C ASN A 181 -17.15 5.69 -2.99
N LEU A 182 -17.73 5.15 -1.91
CA LEU A 182 -18.05 3.72 -1.80
C LEU A 182 -18.90 3.20 -2.96
N ASN A 183 -19.88 3.98 -3.44
CA ASN A 183 -20.68 3.59 -4.60
C ASN A 183 -19.84 3.44 -5.88
N GLN A 184 -18.81 4.28 -6.07
CA GLN A 184 -17.88 4.16 -7.20
C GLN A 184 -17.00 2.92 -7.04
N LEU A 185 -16.47 2.66 -5.85
CA LEU A 185 -15.68 1.46 -5.54
C LEU A 185 -16.50 0.18 -5.74
N GLN A 186 -17.79 0.18 -5.39
CA GLN A 186 -18.69 -0.94 -5.66
C GLN A 186 -18.88 -1.18 -7.17
N ARG A 187 -19.06 -0.14 -7.97
CA ARG A 187 -19.16 -0.24 -9.43
C ARG A 187 -17.87 -0.78 -10.06
N VAL A 188 -16.71 -0.29 -9.62
CA VAL A 188 -15.41 -0.81 -10.07
C VAL A 188 -15.26 -2.27 -9.69
N ARG A 189 -15.60 -2.64 -8.46
CA ARG A 189 -15.60 -4.03 -7.99
C ARG A 189 -16.53 -4.92 -8.81
N PHE A 190 -17.70 -4.43 -9.21
CA PHE A 190 -18.63 -5.19 -10.04
C PHE A 190 -18.00 -5.59 -11.38
N ASN A 191 -17.21 -4.70 -11.99
CA ASN A 191 -16.56 -4.93 -13.27
C ASN A 191 -15.26 -5.74 -13.15
N LEU A 192 -14.47 -5.56 -12.08
CA LEU A 192 -13.16 -6.20 -11.92
C LEU A 192 -13.16 -7.44 -11.02
N GLY A 193 -14.17 -7.59 -10.17
CA GLY A 193 -14.22 -8.57 -9.10
C GLY A 193 -13.81 -7.98 -7.74
N LYS A 194 -13.79 -8.82 -6.71
CA LYS A 194 -13.45 -8.43 -5.34
C LYS A 194 -11.97 -8.08 -5.21
N TYR A 195 -11.65 -7.15 -4.32
CA TYR A 195 -10.28 -6.75 -4.03
C TYR A 195 -9.56 -7.82 -3.21
N ASP A 196 -8.29 -8.04 -3.51
CA ASP A 196 -7.44 -9.01 -2.80
C ASP A 196 -6.64 -8.33 -1.69
N ILE A 197 -6.27 -7.05 -1.89
CA ILE A 197 -5.64 -6.21 -0.88
C ILE A 197 -6.31 -4.84 -0.91
N ALA A 198 -6.69 -4.33 0.26
CA ALA A 198 -7.08 -2.94 0.45
C ALA A 198 -6.11 -2.27 1.42
N THR A 199 -5.66 -1.05 1.12
CA THR A 199 -4.73 -0.31 1.95
C THR A 199 -5.30 1.04 2.38
N PHE A 200 -5.05 1.40 3.64
CA PHE A 200 -5.34 2.68 4.26
C PHE A 200 -4.05 3.18 4.92
N SER A 201 -3.19 3.77 4.10
CA SER A 201 -1.85 4.17 4.53
C SER A 201 -1.79 5.67 4.77
N TYR A 202 -1.67 6.08 6.05
CA TYR A 202 -1.58 7.48 6.50
C TYR A 202 -2.78 8.38 6.15
N VAL A 203 -3.92 7.79 5.84
CA VAL A 203 -5.11 8.52 5.39
C VAL A 203 -6.20 8.62 6.47
N LEU A 204 -6.19 7.75 7.49
CA LEU A 204 -7.31 7.68 8.44
C LEU A 204 -7.39 8.90 9.37
N SER A 205 -6.26 9.55 9.70
CA SER A 205 -6.28 10.72 10.54
C SER A 205 -7.05 11.89 9.92
N PRO A 206 -6.70 12.37 8.70
CA PRO A 206 -7.47 13.42 8.05
C PRO A 206 -8.93 13.01 7.80
N LEU A 207 -9.19 11.75 7.45
CA LEU A 207 -10.56 11.27 7.25
C LEU A 207 -11.37 11.27 8.55
N SER A 208 -10.77 10.90 9.68
CA SER A 208 -11.44 10.94 10.98
C SER A 208 -11.77 12.36 11.41
N GLU A 209 -10.91 13.33 11.13
CA GLU A 209 -11.13 14.75 11.41
C GLU A 209 -12.20 15.34 10.49
N GLU A 210 -12.19 15.01 9.21
CA GLU A 210 -13.11 15.55 8.19
C GLU A 210 -14.50 14.91 8.23
N LYS A 211 -14.59 13.58 8.34
CA LYS A 211 -15.84 12.82 8.20
C LYS A 211 -16.41 12.29 9.51
N GLY A 212 -15.63 12.37 10.58
CA GLY A 212 -15.96 11.79 11.88
C GLY A 212 -15.65 10.29 11.98
N PHE A 213 -15.38 9.87 13.22
CA PHE A 213 -14.92 8.51 13.52
C PHE A 213 -15.93 7.42 13.09
N ASN A 214 -17.22 7.61 13.39
CA ASN A 214 -18.24 6.61 13.10
C ASN A 214 -18.38 6.36 11.57
N ASN A 215 -18.40 7.42 10.77
CA ASN A 215 -18.49 7.31 9.31
C ASN A 215 -17.25 6.61 8.73
N LEU A 216 -16.08 6.86 9.31
CA LEU A 216 -14.86 6.17 8.93
C LEU A 216 -14.94 4.66 9.21
N VAL A 217 -15.40 4.27 10.40
CA VAL A 217 -15.57 2.85 10.79
C VAL A 217 -16.60 2.16 9.90
N LEU A 218 -17.75 2.78 9.65
CA LEU A 218 -18.76 2.26 8.73
C LEU A 218 -18.19 2.08 7.31
N GLY A 219 -17.43 3.06 6.83
CA GLY A 219 -16.75 2.96 5.55
C GLY A 219 -15.77 1.79 5.46
N LEU A 220 -15.00 1.51 6.52
CA LEU A 220 -14.12 0.34 6.59
C LEU A 220 -14.90 -0.97 6.50
N PHE A 221 -16.03 -1.09 7.20
CA PHE A 221 -16.91 -2.25 7.08
C PHE A 221 -17.48 -2.43 5.67
N ASP A 222 -17.78 -1.34 4.97
CA ASP A 222 -18.24 -1.45 3.59
C ASP A 222 -17.11 -1.88 2.64
N VAL A 223 -15.86 -1.45 2.88
CA VAL A 223 -14.70 -1.96 2.13
C VAL A 223 -14.48 -3.45 2.38
N GLU A 224 -14.69 -3.95 3.61
CA GLU A 224 -14.63 -5.39 3.88
C GLU A 224 -15.52 -6.21 2.94
N LYS A 225 -16.75 -5.72 2.67
CA LYS A 225 -17.70 -6.39 1.76
C LYS A 225 -17.20 -6.43 0.31
N LEU A 226 -16.32 -5.50 -0.05
CA LEU A 226 -15.72 -5.40 -1.38
C LEU A 226 -14.50 -6.31 -1.55
N CYS A 227 -13.92 -6.80 -0.46
CA CYS A 227 -12.72 -7.63 -0.46
C CYS A 227 -13.02 -9.12 -0.58
N ASN A 228 -12.05 -9.89 -1.05
CA ASN A 228 -12.05 -11.35 -1.00
C ASN A 228 -11.89 -11.85 0.43
N TYR A 229 -12.44 -13.02 0.75
CA TYR A 229 -12.32 -13.63 2.08
C TYR A 229 -10.88 -14.01 2.43
N SER A 230 -10.07 -14.34 1.45
CA SER A 230 -8.62 -14.59 1.60
C SER A 230 -7.79 -13.33 1.46
N GLY A 231 -8.42 -12.20 1.15
CA GLY A 231 -7.78 -10.91 1.03
C GLY A 231 -7.34 -10.33 2.37
N ARG A 232 -6.71 -9.16 2.33
CA ARG A 232 -6.28 -8.44 3.53
C ARG A 232 -6.58 -6.96 3.41
N ILE A 233 -6.87 -6.36 4.56
CA ILE A 233 -6.98 -4.91 4.70
C ILE A 233 -5.84 -4.45 5.61
N LEU A 234 -4.96 -3.62 5.06
CA LEU A 234 -3.84 -3.00 5.77
C LEU A 234 -4.25 -1.60 6.21
N VAL A 235 -4.12 -1.35 7.51
CA VAL A 235 -4.21 0.00 8.09
C VAL A 235 -2.86 0.35 8.67
N LEU A 236 -2.32 1.51 8.29
CA LEU A 236 -1.01 1.97 8.70
C LEU A 236 -1.05 3.48 9.03
N GLN A 237 -0.50 3.86 10.18
CA GLN A 237 -0.44 5.22 10.67
C GLN A 237 0.86 5.49 11.44
N ASP A 238 1.24 6.76 11.58
CA ASP A 238 2.37 7.16 12.40
C ASP A 238 2.10 7.00 13.91
N LYS A 239 3.16 7.02 14.73
CA LYS A 239 3.08 6.83 16.17
C LYS A 239 2.20 7.87 16.90
N TYR A 240 2.11 9.07 16.36
CA TYR A 240 1.34 10.15 17.00
C TYR A 240 -0.17 9.94 16.91
N ARG A 241 -0.60 8.97 16.08
CA ARG A 241 -2.00 8.62 15.85
C ARG A 241 -2.35 7.22 16.38
N ALA A 242 -1.53 6.66 17.27
CA ALA A 242 -1.75 5.35 17.89
C ALA A 242 -3.17 5.21 18.48
N GLY A 243 -3.64 6.22 19.22
CA GLY A 243 -4.97 6.21 19.80
C GLY A 243 -6.10 6.06 18.77
N LEU A 244 -5.96 6.63 17.58
CA LEU A 244 -6.92 6.43 16.49
C LEU A 244 -6.89 5.01 15.98
N VAL A 245 -5.70 4.45 15.76
CA VAL A 245 -5.52 3.05 15.31
C VAL A 245 -6.15 2.07 16.30
N TYR A 246 -5.90 2.23 17.61
CA TYR A 246 -6.52 1.41 18.65
C TYR A 246 -8.04 1.52 18.69
N ARG A 247 -8.58 2.73 18.57
CA ARG A 247 -10.04 2.93 18.54
C ARG A 247 -10.68 2.26 17.33
N ILE A 248 -10.07 2.37 16.16
CA ILE A 248 -10.54 1.72 14.93
C ILE A 248 -10.46 0.21 15.09
N SER A 249 -9.32 -0.34 15.50
CA SER A 249 -9.15 -1.80 15.64
C SER A 249 -10.16 -2.41 16.60
N ARG A 250 -10.44 -1.74 17.72
CA ARG A 250 -11.50 -2.16 18.67
C ARG A 250 -12.88 -2.08 18.04
N ALA A 251 -13.21 -1.01 17.32
CA ALA A 251 -14.51 -0.83 16.69
C ALA A 251 -14.80 -1.92 15.64
N ILE A 252 -13.79 -2.34 14.87
CA ILE A 252 -13.92 -3.43 13.90
C ILE A 252 -13.63 -4.82 14.50
N GLY A 253 -13.34 -4.90 15.81
CA GLY A 253 -13.20 -6.15 16.55
C GLY A 253 -11.88 -6.88 16.35
N ILE A 254 -10.82 -6.13 16.05
CA ILE A 254 -9.45 -6.64 16.01
C ILE A 254 -8.80 -6.40 17.36
N SER A 255 -8.30 -7.47 18.00
CA SER A 255 -7.67 -7.39 19.31
C SER A 255 -6.18 -7.07 19.27
N ASN A 256 -5.51 -7.36 18.16
CA ASN A 256 -4.05 -7.24 18.03
C ASN A 256 -3.70 -6.11 17.05
N THR A 257 -3.13 -5.03 17.57
CA THR A 257 -2.42 -4.00 16.80
C THR A 257 -0.93 -4.18 17.02
N PHE A 258 -0.15 -4.06 15.96
CA PHE A 258 1.30 -4.20 16.02
C PHE A 258 1.94 -2.81 16.03
N GLU A 259 2.90 -2.63 16.93
CA GLU A 259 3.82 -1.50 16.88
C GLU A 259 5.12 -1.99 16.25
N GLU A 260 5.50 -1.40 15.15
CA GLU A 260 6.72 -1.76 14.44
C GLU A 260 7.61 -0.53 14.21
N SER A 261 8.93 -0.76 14.25
CA SER A 261 9.92 0.25 13.92
C SER A 261 10.71 -0.17 12.70
N ILE A 262 10.98 0.78 11.82
CA ILE A 262 11.91 0.60 10.71
C ILE A 262 13.11 1.50 10.92
N GLN A 263 14.30 0.91 10.82
CA GLN A 263 15.53 1.67 10.67
C GLN A 263 15.82 1.81 9.18
N GLU A 264 15.74 3.04 8.68
CA GLU A 264 16.07 3.35 7.30
C GLU A 264 17.50 3.87 7.27
N ILE A 265 18.40 3.20 6.54
CA ILE A 265 19.74 3.71 6.27
C ILE A 265 19.80 4.15 4.81
N TYR A 266 19.85 5.45 4.60
CA TYR A 266 20.13 6.04 3.30
C TYR A 266 21.50 6.66 3.27
N PRO A 267 22.26 6.55 2.15
CA PRO A 267 23.51 7.26 2.03
C PRO A 267 23.27 8.77 2.13
N LYS A 268 24.11 9.46 2.88
CA LYS A 268 24.07 10.88 3.32
C LYS A 268 23.85 11.96 2.24
N ARG A 269 23.50 11.61 1.01
CA ARG A 269 23.22 12.56 -0.07
C ARG A 269 21.81 12.36 -0.61
N GLY A 270 20.84 12.95 0.07
CA GLY A 270 19.77 13.63 -0.61
C GLY A 270 18.40 13.00 -0.64
N LEU A 271 18.06 11.87 0.00
CA LEU A 271 16.68 11.39 -0.06
C LEU A 271 16.03 11.01 1.28
N CYS A 272 16.78 10.67 2.31
CA CYS A 272 16.26 10.49 3.68
C CYS A 272 17.38 10.56 4.71
N ASP A 273 17.11 11.13 5.88
CA ASP A 273 17.96 11.04 7.05
C ASP A 273 17.79 9.68 7.73
N ILE A 274 18.84 9.20 8.39
CA ILE A 274 18.80 7.96 9.16
C ILE A 274 18.11 8.25 10.48
N TYR A 275 16.82 7.87 10.59
CA TYR A 275 16.10 7.89 11.85
C TYR A 275 15.22 6.65 11.97
N PRO A 276 15.13 6.04 13.15
CA PRO A 276 14.13 5.02 13.41
C PRO A 276 12.75 5.70 13.38
N TYR A 277 11.86 5.20 12.52
CA TYR A 277 10.48 5.65 12.48
C TYR A 277 9.58 4.61 13.10
N TRP A 278 8.81 5.02 14.09
CA TRP A 278 7.79 4.20 14.71
C TRP A 278 6.46 4.44 13.99
N TYR A 279 5.76 3.36 13.71
CA TYR A 279 4.43 3.40 13.14
C TYR A 279 3.57 2.30 13.74
N TYR A 280 2.25 2.46 13.65
CA TYR A 280 1.29 1.46 14.05
C TYR A 280 0.60 0.91 12.82
N CYS A 281 0.52 -0.41 12.74
CA CYS A 281 -0.24 -1.06 11.69
C CYS A 281 -1.09 -2.18 12.26
N PHE A 282 -2.13 -2.52 11.54
CA PHE A 282 -2.80 -3.80 11.67
C PHE A 282 -3.21 -4.30 10.29
N LEU A 283 -3.09 -5.60 10.14
CA LEU A 283 -3.48 -6.32 8.96
C LEU A 283 -4.57 -7.31 9.36
N TYR A 284 -5.74 -7.21 8.74
CA TYR A 284 -6.85 -8.07 9.11
C TYR A 284 -7.55 -8.71 7.91
N ILE A 285 -8.20 -9.84 8.20
CA ILE A 285 -8.98 -10.60 7.23
C ILE A 285 -10.40 -10.04 7.24
N PRO A 286 -10.99 -9.75 6.07
CA PRO A 286 -12.41 -9.41 5.99
C PRO A 286 -13.27 -10.53 6.59
N THR A 287 -14.09 -10.20 7.58
CA THR A 287 -14.84 -11.21 8.32
C THR A 287 -16.22 -11.45 7.74
N LYS A 288 -16.66 -12.72 7.73
CA LYS A 288 -18.06 -13.08 7.43
C LYS A 288 -19.07 -12.66 8.52
N LYS A 289 -18.59 -12.30 9.72
CA LYS A 289 -19.42 -12.05 10.93
C LYS A 289 -19.95 -10.62 11.03
N MET A 290 -20.49 -10.03 9.97
CA MET A 290 -21.11 -8.71 10.07
C MET A 290 -22.59 -8.71 10.43
N MET A 291 -23.24 -9.85 10.67
CA MET A 291 -24.68 -9.87 10.99
C MET A 291 -25.03 -9.48 12.44
N VAL A 292 -24.05 -9.27 13.34
CA VAL A 292 -24.33 -9.09 14.78
C VAL A 292 -24.03 -7.68 15.32
N ARG A 293 -23.56 -6.73 14.48
CA ARG A 293 -23.06 -5.44 15.00
C ARG A 293 -23.92 -4.21 14.66
N GLN A 294 -25.20 -4.38 14.46
CA GLN A 294 -26.14 -3.24 14.37
C GLN A 294 -26.37 -2.50 15.71
N ASN A 295 -25.79 -2.96 16.81
CA ASN A 295 -26.01 -2.40 18.15
C ASN A 295 -24.93 -1.45 18.67
N PHE A 296 -24.09 -0.87 17.82
CA PHE A 296 -23.09 0.14 18.23
C PHE A 296 -23.53 1.59 17.87
N VAL A 297 -24.84 1.82 17.76
CA VAL A 297 -25.38 3.18 17.72
C VAL A 297 -26.24 3.34 18.97
N ALA A 298 -25.62 3.71 20.06
CA ALA A 298 -26.19 4.41 21.20
C ALA A 298 -25.09 5.17 21.93
#